data_670f2507e83233e21e54326d7669ccae
#
_entry.id   670f2507e83233e21e54326d7669ccae
#
_cell.length_a   1.000
_cell.length_b   1.000
_cell.length_c   1.000
_cell.angle_alpha   90.00
_cell.angle_beta   90.00
_cell.angle_gamma   90.00
#
_symmetry.space_group_name_H-M   'P 1'
#
loop_
_entity.id
_entity.type
_entity.pdbx_description
1 polymer ?
#
loop_
_entity_poly.entity_id
_entity_poly.type
_entity_poly.pdbx_seq_one_letter_code
_entity_poly.pdbx_strand_id
1 'polypeptide(L)'
;TYTREETFIAPQPETQDKPSAEQFSQRGWLARLRAGLSKTGTNLRHVFVGVRVDEALFESLEDALLMADVGVNATEKILSAVRARVKKERIEDAQGVRNALQSVLIELLRPLEKELDIDAHRPLVLMVAGVNGAGKTTSIGKLTHHLQAMNKKIILAAGDTFRAAAREQLAVWGERNNVTVIAQESGDPAAVVFDAIASAQAKQ
;
A
#
# COMPACT_ATOMS: atom_id res chain seq x y z
N THR A 1 49.51 -42.60 30.27
CA THR A 1 48.38 -42.39 29.33
C THR A 1 47.73 -41.06 29.67
N TYR A 2 48.04 -40.03 28.90
CA TYR A 2 47.46 -38.68 29.05
C TYR A 2 46.31 -38.59 28.06
N THR A 3 45.08 -38.46 28.54
CA THR A 3 43.90 -38.12 27.73
C THR A 3 43.72 -36.60 27.75
N ARG A 4 43.87 -36.02 26.58
CA ARG A 4 43.67 -34.59 26.32
C ARG A 4 42.19 -34.37 26.09
N GLU A 5 41.48 -33.68 26.99
CA GLU A 5 40.13 -33.20 26.75
C GLU A 5 40.15 -32.00 25.78
N GLU A 6 39.66 -32.25 24.58
CA GLU A 6 39.42 -31.16 23.63
C GLU A 6 38.11 -30.47 24.00
N THR A 7 38.23 -29.23 24.51
CA THR A 7 37.10 -28.37 24.79
C THR A 7 36.51 -27.88 23.46
N PHE A 8 35.34 -28.39 23.09
CA PHE A 8 34.60 -27.91 21.91
C PHE A 8 34.04 -26.51 22.20
N ILE A 9 34.61 -25.47 21.60
CA ILE A 9 34.11 -24.12 21.64
C ILE A 9 33.10 -24.00 20.51
N ALA A 10 31.81 -23.96 20.87
CA ALA A 10 30.72 -23.69 19.91
C ALA A 10 30.91 -22.29 19.29
N PRO A 11 30.73 -22.12 17.96
CA PRO A 11 30.80 -20.82 17.33
C PRO A 11 29.70 -19.92 17.88
N GLN A 12 30.08 -18.73 18.31
CA GLN A 12 29.12 -17.70 18.74
C GLN A 12 28.29 -17.26 17.53
N PRO A 13 26.96 -17.05 17.67
CA PRO A 13 26.16 -16.53 16.58
C PRO A 13 26.65 -15.11 16.24
N GLU A 14 27.03 -14.91 14.98
CA GLU A 14 27.32 -13.60 14.42
C GLU A 14 26.15 -12.66 14.70
N THR A 15 26.41 -11.60 15.41
CA THR A 15 25.48 -10.50 15.60
C THR A 15 25.21 -9.85 14.23
N GLN A 16 24.18 -10.33 13.53
CA GLN A 16 23.64 -9.60 12.39
C GLN A 16 23.13 -8.26 12.90
N ASP A 17 23.82 -7.20 12.50
CA ASP A 17 23.42 -5.80 12.68
C ASP A 17 21.95 -5.65 12.27
N LYS A 18 21.07 -5.45 13.25
CA LYS A 18 19.69 -5.05 13.01
C LYS A 18 19.73 -3.64 12.43
N PRO A 19 19.25 -3.42 11.21
CA PRO A 19 19.18 -2.06 10.69
C PRO A 19 18.28 -1.24 11.62
N SER A 20 18.82 -0.15 12.15
CA SER A 20 18.13 0.78 13.03
C SER A 20 16.88 1.34 12.36
N ALA A 21 15.80 1.46 13.11
CA ALA A 21 14.48 1.92 12.66
C ALA A 21 14.47 3.35 12.04
N GLU A 22 15.56 4.08 12.13
CA GLU A 22 15.69 5.46 11.65
C GLU A 22 16.06 5.63 10.17
N GLN A 23 16.35 4.55 9.44
CA GLN A 23 16.73 4.62 8.01
C GLN A 23 15.56 4.45 7.02
N PHE A 24 14.32 4.42 7.46
CA PHE A 24 13.18 4.57 6.56
C PHE A 24 12.94 6.05 6.22
N SER A 25 13.94 6.69 5.63
CA SER A 25 13.79 8.06 5.15
C SER A 25 12.63 8.11 4.12
N GLN A 26 11.79 9.12 4.22
CA GLN A 26 10.69 9.39 3.27
C GLN A 26 11.19 9.36 1.81
N ARG A 27 12.45 9.72 1.56
CA ARG A 27 13.12 9.65 0.25
C ARG A 27 13.22 8.21 -0.29
N GLY A 28 13.50 7.22 0.56
CA GLY A 28 13.60 5.82 0.15
C GLY A 28 12.23 5.19 -0.20
N TRP A 29 11.16 5.62 0.48
CA TRP A 29 9.79 5.18 0.17
C TRP A 29 9.32 5.73 -1.18
N LEU A 30 9.49 7.03 -1.44
CA LEU A 30 9.13 7.66 -2.72
C LEU A 30 9.91 7.08 -3.89
N ALA A 31 11.19 6.73 -3.72
CA ALA A 31 11.99 6.08 -4.75
C ALA A 31 11.43 4.70 -5.11
N ARG A 32 11.03 3.89 -4.12
CA ARG A 32 10.41 2.57 -4.34
C ARG A 32 9.03 2.70 -4.99
N LEU A 33 8.22 3.67 -4.58
CA LEU A 33 6.93 3.95 -5.20
C LEU A 33 7.10 4.33 -6.68
N ARG A 34 8.06 5.23 -6.98
CA ARG A 34 8.40 5.58 -8.37
C ARG A 34 8.86 4.38 -9.19
N ALA A 35 9.68 3.51 -8.62
CA ALA A 35 10.13 2.30 -9.30
C ALA A 35 8.95 1.34 -9.59
N GLY A 36 8.02 1.19 -8.64
CA GLY A 36 6.82 0.37 -8.83
C GLY A 36 5.85 0.93 -9.88
N LEU A 37 5.77 2.26 -9.99
CA LEU A 37 4.90 2.98 -10.95
C LEU A 37 5.61 3.31 -12.27
N SER A 38 6.84 2.85 -12.48
CA SER A 38 7.66 3.22 -13.64
C SER A 38 7.01 2.86 -14.98
N LYS A 39 6.40 1.67 -15.08
CA LYS A 39 5.75 1.22 -16.33
C LYS A 39 4.58 2.12 -16.72
N THR A 40 3.67 2.41 -15.79
CA THR A 40 2.53 3.31 -16.02
C THR A 40 3.00 4.73 -16.31
N GLY A 41 3.99 5.22 -15.56
CA GLY A 41 4.54 6.56 -15.75
C GLY A 41 5.34 6.72 -17.05
N THR A 42 5.92 5.66 -17.60
CA THR A 42 6.64 5.71 -18.88
C THR A 42 5.68 5.91 -20.04
N ASN A 43 4.57 5.18 -20.08
CA ASN A 43 3.57 5.32 -21.13
C ASN A 43 3.01 6.74 -21.22
N LEU A 44 2.63 7.32 -20.08
CA LEU A 44 2.17 8.72 -20.04
C LEU A 44 3.26 9.74 -20.40
N ARG A 45 4.54 9.47 -20.10
CA ARG A 45 5.63 10.39 -20.45
C ARG A 45 5.89 10.44 -21.96
N HIS A 46 5.77 9.32 -22.66
CA HIS A 46 6.01 9.24 -24.10
C HIS A 46 5.03 10.11 -24.90
N VAL A 47 3.81 10.29 -24.42
CA VAL A 47 2.78 11.14 -25.05
C VAL A 47 3.25 12.62 -25.18
N PHE A 48 4.15 13.08 -24.30
CA PHE A 48 4.58 14.47 -24.24
C PHE A 48 5.96 14.75 -24.85
N VAL A 49 6.61 13.77 -25.50
CA VAL A 49 7.97 13.94 -26.03
C VAL A 49 7.93 14.43 -27.49
N GLY A 50 8.38 15.65 -27.72
CA GLY A 50 8.57 16.19 -29.07
C GLY A 50 7.27 16.48 -29.86
N VAL A 51 6.14 16.61 -29.17
CA VAL A 51 4.81 16.75 -29.77
C VAL A 51 4.33 18.19 -29.66
N ARG A 52 3.58 18.67 -30.67
CA ARG A 52 2.86 19.94 -30.64
C ARG A 52 1.56 19.79 -29.85
N VAL A 53 1.04 20.90 -29.33
CA VAL A 53 -0.26 20.93 -28.63
C VAL A 53 -1.36 21.01 -29.72
N ASP A 54 -1.76 19.84 -30.21
CA ASP A 54 -2.79 19.65 -31.23
C ASP A 54 -3.75 18.53 -30.83
N GLU A 55 -4.70 18.21 -31.70
CA GLU A 55 -5.71 17.17 -31.42
C GLU A 55 -5.07 15.80 -31.28
N ALA A 56 -4.00 15.48 -32.03
CA ALA A 56 -3.30 14.21 -31.95
C ALA A 56 -2.67 13.97 -30.56
N LEU A 57 -2.23 15.04 -29.89
CA LEU A 57 -1.76 14.94 -28.51
C LEU A 57 -2.88 14.52 -27.56
N PHE A 58 -4.09 15.08 -27.72
CA PHE A 58 -5.23 14.74 -26.87
C PHE A 58 -5.78 13.33 -27.13
N GLU A 59 -5.79 12.87 -28.38
CA GLU A 59 -6.12 11.48 -28.73
C GLU A 59 -5.11 10.50 -28.10
N SER A 60 -3.82 10.79 -28.20
CA SER A 60 -2.77 9.98 -27.56
C SER A 60 -2.87 10.00 -26.03
N LEU A 61 -3.32 11.09 -25.44
CA LEU A 61 -3.54 11.21 -24.00
C LEU A 61 -4.77 10.41 -23.56
N GLU A 62 -5.84 10.39 -24.38
CA GLU A 62 -7.03 9.57 -24.17
C GLU A 62 -6.67 8.09 -24.12
N ASP A 63 -5.97 7.62 -25.16
CA ASP A 63 -5.49 6.23 -25.23
C ASP A 63 -4.63 5.86 -24.01
N ALA A 64 -3.70 6.75 -23.64
CA ALA A 64 -2.83 6.50 -22.50
C ALA A 64 -3.58 6.43 -21.14
N LEU A 65 -4.63 7.24 -20.97
CA LEU A 65 -5.49 7.19 -19.78
C LEU A 65 -6.33 5.92 -19.75
N LEU A 66 -6.92 5.53 -20.88
CA LEU A 66 -7.69 4.27 -20.98
C LEU A 66 -6.79 3.05 -20.75
N MET A 67 -5.59 3.03 -21.33
CA MET A 67 -4.59 1.98 -21.09
C MET A 67 -4.09 1.94 -19.63
N ALA A 68 -4.19 3.04 -18.92
CA ALA A 68 -3.90 3.13 -17.47
C ALA A 68 -5.11 2.77 -16.59
N ASP A 69 -6.17 2.22 -17.16
CA ASP A 69 -7.38 1.74 -16.47
C ASP A 69 -8.16 2.87 -15.75
N VAL A 70 -8.09 4.10 -16.27
CA VAL A 70 -8.80 5.27 -15.71
C VAL A 70 -10.32 5.16 -15.92
N GLY A 71 -10.76 4.43 -16.94
CA GLY A 71 -12.16 4.29 -17.33
C GLY A 71 -12.67 5.48 -18.17
N VAL A 72 -13.64 5.21 -19.07
CA VAL A 72 -14.11 6.14 -20.10
C VAL A 72 -14.62 7.45 -19.50
N ASN A 73 -15.57 7.39 -18.58
CA ASN A 73 -16.20 8.58 -17.99
C ASN A 73 -15.20 9.51 -17.26
N ALA A 74 -14.20 8.92 -16.58
CA ALA A 74 -13.17 9.71 -15.90
C ALA A 74 -12.19 10.32 -16.93
N THR A 75 -11.82 9.55 -17.96
CA THR A 75 -10.96 10.03 -19.06
C THR A 75 -11.59 11.24 -19.77
N GLU A 76 -12.86 11.18 -20.15
CA GLU A 76 -13.59 12.31 -20.76
C GLU A 76 -13.57 13.56 -19.87
N LYS A 77 -13.85 13.39 -18.57
CA LYS A 77 -13.81 14.51 -17.60
C LYS A 77 -12.41 15.13 -17.49
N ILE A 78 -11.39 14.30 -17.42
CA ILE A 78 -9.99 14.74 -17.34
C ILE A 78 -9.62 15.52 -18.60
N LEU A 79 -9.87 14.96 -19.79
CA LEU A 79 -9.53 15.58 -21.06
C LEU A 79 -10.27 16.92 -21.26
N SER A 80 -11.55 16.96 -20.94
CA SER A 80 -12.35 18.18 -21.00
C SER A 80 -11.75 19.28 -20.10
N ALA A 81 -11.39 18.93 -18.86
CA ALA A 81 -10.78 19.87 -17.92
C ALA A 81 -9.39 20.34 -18.37
N VAL A 82 -8.57 19.42 -18.93
CA VAL A 82 -7.23 19.76 -19.46
C VAL A 82 -7.37 20.69 -20.66
N ARG A 83 -8.26 20.40 -21.64
CA ARG A 83 -8.53 21.25 -22.80
C ARG A 83 -8.97 22.64 -22.36
N ALA A 84 -9.89 22.74 -21.41
CA ALA A 84 -10.36 24.03 -20.89
C ALA A 84 -9.22 24.84 -20.27
N ARG A 85 -8.34 24.18 -19.51
CA ARG A 85 -7.18 24.83 -18.90
C ARG A 85 -6.15 25.27 -19.93
N VAL A 86 -5.80 24.40 -20.90
CA VAL A 86 -4.89 24.71 -22.01
C VAL A 86 -5.37 25.97 -22.75
N LYS A 87 -6.66 26.04 -23.07
CA LYS A 87 -7.27 27.20 -23.72
C LYS A 87 -7.23 28.47 -22.86
N LYS A 88 -7.58 28.33 -21.57
CA LYS A 88 -7.63 29.46 -20.63
C LYS A 88 -6.25 30.06 -20.37
N GLU A 89 -5.26 29.22 -20.18
CA GLU A 89 -3.89 29.58 -19.80
C GLU A 89 -2.98 29.80 -21.04
N ARG A 90 -3.51 29.59 -22.25
CA ARG A 90 -2.80 29.71 -23.53
C ARG A 90 -1.52 28.86 -23.56
N ILE A 91 -1.65 27.59 -23.16
CA ILE A 91 -0.54 26.65 -23.12
C ILE A 91 -0.22 26.16 -24.52
N GLU A 92 1.01 26.40 -24.99
CA GLU A 92 1.46 26.11 -26.37
C GLU A 92 2.49 24.98 -26.43
N ASP A 93 2.97 24.48 -25.28
CA ASP A 93 3.96 23.44 -25.22
C ASP A 93 3.48 22.19 -24.47
N ALA A 94 4.03 21.03 -24.82
CA ALA A 94 3.66 19.75 -24.25
C ALA A 94 3.94 19.64 -22.74
N GLN A 95 4.96 20.35 -22.23
CA GLN A 95 5.25 20.37 -20.81
C GLN A 95 4.16 21.12 -20.01
N GLY A 96 3.65 22.20 -20.57
CA GLY A 96 2.51 22.94 -20.00
C GLY A 96 1.24 22.08 -19.95
N VAL A 97 0.95 21.31 -21.02
CA VAL A 97 -0.19 20.35 -21.02
C VAL A 97 -0.01 19.28 -19.96
N ARG A 98 1.19 18.74 -19.79
CA ARG A 98 1.51 17.79 -18.73
C ARG A 98 1.27 18.37 -17.34
N ASN A 99 1.67 19.61 -17.10
CA ASN A 99 1.45 20.29 -15.82
C ASN A 99 -0.05 20.53 -15.59
N ALA A 100 -0.79 20.91 -16.65
CA ALA A 100 -2.24 21.06 -16.62
C ALA A 100 -2.93 19.73 -16.25
N LEU A 101 -2.52 18.61 -16.88
CA LEU A 101 -3.01 17.27 -16.54
C LEU A 101 -2.75 16.94 -15.07
N GLN A 102 -1.54 17.16 -14.59
CA GLN A 102 -1.19 16.91 -13.19
C GLN A 102 -2.07 17.71 -12.23
N SER A 103 -2.30 18.98 -12.53
CA SER A 103 -3.16 19.84 -11.70
C SER A 103 -4.61 19.37 -11.71
N VAL A 104 -5.15 19.01 -12.87
CA VAL A 104 -6.51 18.47 -13.01
C VAL A 104 -6.67 17.17 -12.20
N LEU A 105 -5.70 16.26 -12.28
CA LEU A 105 -5.73 15.01 -11.50
C LEU A 105 -5.69 15.28 -9.98
N ILE A 106 -4.85 16.21 -9.53
CA ILE A 106 -4.79 16.61 -8.12
C ILE A 106 -6.13 17.21 -7.66
N GLU A 107 -6.73 18.08 -8.46
CA GLU A 107 -8.02 18.69 -8.15
C GLU A 107 -9.16 17.66 -8.06
N LEU A 108 -9.15 16.66 -8.95
CA LEU A 108 -10.13 15.55 -8.92
C LEU A 108 -9.95 14.64 -7.71
N LEU A 109 -8.71 14.40 -7.26
CA LEU A 109 -8.41 13.50 -6.13
C LEU A 109 -8.53 14.20 -4.77
N ARG A 110 -8.31 15.51 -4.69
CA ARG A 110 -8.34 16.28 -3.45
C ARG A 110 -9.61 16.08 -2.60
N PRO A 111 -10.84 16.07 -3.16
CA PRO A 111 -12.05 15.82 -2.37
C PRO A 111 -12.13 14.40 -1.76
N LEU A 112 -11.34 13.46 -2.30
CA LEU A 112 -11.25 12.07 -1.86
C LEU A 112 -10.19 11.87 -0.77
N GLU A 113 -9.33 12.87 -0.55
CA GLU A 113 -8.32 12.87 0.50
C GLU A 113 -9.01 13.00 1.86
N LYS A 114 -9.06 11.90 2.58
CA LYS A 114 -9.65 11.82 3.92
C LYS A 114 -8.70 11.10 4.84
N GLU A 115 -8.56 11.62 6.04
CA GLU A 115 -7.88 10.90 7.12
C GLU A 115 -8.72 9.70 7.56
N LEU A 116 -8.05 8.60 7.87
CA LEU A 116 -8.69 7.47 8.52
C LEU A 116 -8.96 7.82 9.99
N ASP A 117 -10.22 8.04 10.34
CA ASP A 117 -10.62 8.21 11.73
C ASP A 117 -10.57 6.86 12.46
N ILE A 118 -9.46 6.61 13.14
CA ILE A 118 -9.21 5.38 13.88
C ILE A 118 -9.98 5.30 15.19
N ASP A 119 -10.64 6.35 15.60
CA ASP A 119 -11.44 6.44 16.83
C ASP A 119 -12.96 6.49 16.54
N ALA A 120 -13.36 6.45 15.27
CA ALA A 120 -14.76 6.53 14.84
C ALA A 120 -15.66 5.41 15.41
N HIS A 121 -15.09 4.23 15.63
CA HIS A 121 -15.81 3.04 16.09
C HIS A 121 -15.03 2.27 17.15
N ARG A 122 -15.74 1.57 18.04
CA ARG A 122 -15.15 0.74 19.11
C ARG A 122 -15.80 -0.64 19.15
N PRO A 123 -15.19 -1.66 18.63
CA PRO A 123 -13.91 -1.65 17.88
C PRO A 123 -14.06 -1.07 16.46
N LEU A 124 -12.99 -0.47 15.94
CA LEU A 124 -12.87 -0.20 14.51
C LEU A 124 -12.43 -1.51 13.82
N VAL A 125 -13.20 -1.93 12.83
CA VAL A 125 -12.89 -3.13 12.03
C VAL A 125 -12.31 -2.70 10.68
N LEU A 126 -11.07 -3.10 10.40
CA LEU A 126 -10.39 -2.86 9.14
C LEU A 126 -10.25 -4.16 8.35
N MET A 127 -10.89 -4.26 7.20
CA MET A 127 -10.74 -5.39 6.29
C MET A 127 -9.69 -5.09 5.23
N VAL A 128 -8.66 -5.95 5.15
CA VAL A 128 -7.60 -5.84 4.13
C VAL A 128 -7.85 -6.85 3.03
N ALA A 129 -8.28 -6.38 1.86
CA ALA A 129 -8.56 -7.19 0.69
C ALA A 129 -7.49 -7.03 -0.40
N GLY A 130 -7.38 -8.02 -1.29
CA GLY A 130 -6.47 -7.99 -2.44
C GLY A 130 -6.18 -9.38 -2.98
N VAL A 131 -5.60 -9.45 -4.19
CA VAL A 131 -5.21 -10.71 -4.84
C VAL A 131 -4.04 -11.39 -4.11
N ASN A 132 -3.79 -12.66 -4.42
CA ASN A 132 -2.66 -13.39 -3.84
C ASN A 132 -1.34 -12.72 -4.24
N GLY A 133 -0.40 -12.61 -3.30
CA GLY A 133 0.88 -11.94 -3.53
C GLY A 133 0.85 -10.40 -3.46
N ALA A 134 -0.32 -9.77 -3.31
CA ALA A 134 -0.43 -8.30 -3.22
C ALA A 134 0.17 -7.68 -1.95
N GLY A 135 0.66 -8.48 -1.02
CA GLY A 135 1.29 -8.00 0.21
C GLY A 135 0.32 -7.70 1.36
N LYS A 136 -0.91 -8.26 1.33
CA LYS A 136 -1.92 -8.06 2.40
C LYS A 136 -1.35 -8.31 3.80
N THR A 137 -0.81 -9.51 4.05
CA THR A 137 -0.29 -9.90 5.37
C THR A 137 0.86 -9.00 5.82
N THR A 138 1.75 -8.63 4.91
CA THR A 138 2.84 -7.68 5.19
C THR A 138 2.30 -6.29 5.55
N SER A 139 1.27 -5.83 4.85
CA SER A 139 0.62 -4.54 5.14
C SER A 139 -0.08 -4.57 6.49
N ILE A 140 -0.78 -5.66 6.83
CA ILE A 140 -1.38 -5.87 8.15
C ILE A 140 -0.31 -5.77 9.24
N GLY A 141 0.81 -6.48 9.12
CA GLY A 141 1.88 -6.45 10.12
C GLY A 141 2.47 -5.04 10.32
N LYS A 142 2.68 -4.29 9.24
CA LYS A 142 3.18 -2.91 9.31
C LYS A 142 2.16 -1.94 9.92
N LEU A 143 0.88 -2.08 9.54
CA LEU A 143 -0.21 -1.28 10.08
C LEU A 143 -0.38 -1.53 11.57
N THR A 144 -0.32 -2.80 11.99
CA THR A 144 -0.33 -3.21 13.40
C THR A 144 0.75 -2.50 14.20
N HIS A 145 2.00 -2.54 13.71
CA HIS A 145 3.11 -1.86 14.36
C HIS A 145 2.88 -0.34 14.46
N HIS A 146 2.40 0.28 13.38
CA HIS A 146 2.12 1.72 13.34
C HIS A 146 1.03 2.12 14.34
N LEU A 147 -0.09 1.39 14.37
CA LEU A 147 -1.19 1.67 15.29
C LEU A 147 -0.81 1.42 16.75
N GLN A 148 0.05 0.44 17.05
CA GLN A 148 0.59 0.25 18.40
C GLN A 148 1.45 1.43 18.85
N ALA A 149 2.26 2.00 17.94
CA ALA A 149 3.03 3.21 18.24
C ALA A 149 2.12 4.42 18.60
N MET A 150 0.85 4.37 18.16
CA MET A 150 -0.21 5.32 18.55
C MET A 150 -0.99 4.87 19.80
N ASN A 151 -0.48 3.90 20.57
CA ASN A 151 -1.10 3.34 21.77
C ASN A 151 -2.49 2.70 21.53
N LYS A 152 -2.77 2.21 20.33
CA LYS A 152 -4.02 1.49 20.04
C LYS A 152 -3.90 0.01 20.41
N LYS A 153 -4.95 -0.55 21.03
CA LYS A 153 -5.09 -1.98 21.28
C LYS A 153 -5.55 -2.67 19.99
N ILE A 154 -4.92 -3.77 19.63
CA ILE A 154 -5.14 -4.41 18.33
C ILE A 154 -5.39 -5.90 18.51
N ILE A 155 -6.31 -6.44 17.73
CA ILE A 155 -6.53 -7.87 17.53
C ILE A 155 -6.45 -8.15 16.03
N LEU A 156 -5.78 -9.23 15.65
CA LEU A 156 -5.74 -9.70 14.27
C LEU A 156 -6.70 -10.87 14.10
N ALA A 157 -7.51 -10.84 13.03
CA ALA A 157 -8.41 -11.93 12.65
C ALA A 157 -7.89 -12.62 11.40
N ALA A 158 -7.58 -13.92 11.48
CA ALA A 158 -7.10 -14.73 10.37
C ALA A 158 -8.26 -15.22 9.51
N GLY A 159 -8.92 -14.33 8.76
CA GLY A 159 -10.08 -14.66 7.92
C GLY A 159 -9.75 -15.48 6.65
N ASP A 160 -8.48 -15.71 6.30
CA ASP A 160 -8.07 -16.63 5.22
C ASP A 160 -7.99 -18.06 5.79
N THR A 161 -9.15 -18.65 6.08
CA THR A 161 -9.25 -19.96 6.72
C THR A 161 -8.88 -21.12 5.79
N PHE A 162 -8.92 -20.93 4.49
CA PHE A 162 -8.62 -21.95 3.49
C PHE A 162 -7.11 -22.18 3.29
N ARG A 163 -6.25 -21.26 3.75
CA ARG A 163 -4.82 -21.29 3.52
C ARG A 163 -4.04 -21.37 4.82
N ALA A 164 -3.59 -22.59 5.19
CA ALA A 164 -2.81 -22.81 6.40
C ALA A 164 -1.59 -21.87 6.50
N ALA A 165 -0.80 -21.76 5.43
CA ALA A 165 0.37 -20.89 5.39
C ALA A 165 0.04 -19.39 5.59
N ALA A 166 -1.16 -18.93 5.21
CA ALA A 166 -1.56 -17.55 5.44
C ALA A 166 -1.87 -17.28 6.92
N ARG A 167 -2.47 -18.26 7.61
CA ARG A 167 -2.72 -18.19 9.06
C ARG A 167 -1.40 -18.20 9.84
N GLU A 168 -0.49 -19.11 9.50
CA GLU A 168 0.84 -19.20 10.12
C GLU A 168 1.63 -17.91 9.93
N GLN A 169 1.61 -17.34 8.71
CA GLN A 169 2.25 -16.07 8.45
C GLN A 169 1.67 -14.92 9.27
N LEU A 170 0.34 -14.89 9.46
CA LEU A 170 -0.29 -13.86 10.29
C LEU A 170 0.03 -14.07 11.77
N ALA A 171 0.11 -15.33 12.25
CA ALA A 171 0.54 -15.67 13.60
C ALA A 171 1.95 -15.15 13.89
N VAL A 172 2.90 -15.35 12.98
CA VAL A 172 4.27 -14.81 13.10
C VAL A 172 4.26 -13.27 13.20
N TRP A 173 3.39 -12.57 12.47
CA TRP A 173 3.25 -11.13 12.61
C TRP A 173 2.64 -10.73 13.96
N GLY A 174 1.68 -11.52 14.47
CA GLY A 174 1.11 -11.34 15.80
C GLY A 174 2.17 -11.45 16.89
N GLU A 175 3.00 -12.51 16.86
CA GLU A 175 4.11 -12.69 17.78
C GLU A 175 5.12 -11.54 17.72
N ARG A 176 5.56 -11.15 16.51
CA ARG A 176 6.53 -10.07 16.33
C ARG A 176 6.04 -8.73 16.89
N ASN A 177 4.75 -8.47 16.83
CA ASN A 177 4.15 -7.24 17.33
C ASN A 177 3.55 -7.42 18.74
N ASN A 178 3.64 -8.59 19.34
CA ASN A 178 3.00 -8.92 20.62
C ASN A 178 1.49 -8.62 20.62
N VAL A 179 0.78 -9.07 19.56
CA VAL A 179 -0.65 -8.85 19.34
C VAL A 179 -1.37 -10.19 19.26
N THR A 180 -2.55 -10.26 19.88
CA THR A 180 -3.42 -11.44 19.83
C THR A 180 -3.89 -11.68 18.38
N VAL A 181 -3.75 -12.92 17.91
CA VAL A 181 -4.31 -13.39 16.64
C VAL A 181 -5.44 -14.37 16.93
N ILE A 182 -6.62 -14.08 16.41
CA ILE A 182 -7.77 -15.01 16.42
C ILE A 182 -7.73 -15.80 15.13
N ALA A 183 -7.61 -17.13 15.24
CA ALA A 183 -7.56 -18.05 14.11
C ALA A 183 -8.29 -19.36 14.48
N GLN A 184 -8.86 -20.02 13.48
CA GLN A 184 -9.42 -21.37 13.60
C GLN A 184 -8.74 -22.29 12.58
N GLU A 185 -8.47 -23.54 12.96
CA GLU A 185 -7.79 -24.50 12.07
C GLU A 185 -8.64 -24.90 10.86
N SER A 186 -9.93 -25.05 11.09
CA SER A 186 -10.93 -25.30 10.04
C SER A 186 -12.19 -24.56 10.43
N GLY A 187 -12.57 -23.53 9.72
CA GLY A 187 -13.73 -22.76 10.12
C GLY A 187 -14.23 -21.80 9.05
N ASP A 188 -15.45 -21.36 9.26
CA ASP A 188 -16.04 -20.27 8.48
C ASP A 188 -15.26 -18.97 8.76
N PRO A 189 -14.77 -18.27 7.75
CA PRO A 189 -14.17 -16.93 7.92
C PRO A 189 -15.03 -15.99 8.76
N ALA A 190 -16.35 -16.08 8.64
CA ALA A 190 -17.30 -15.28 9.42
C ALA A 190 -17.22 -15.57 10.92
N ALA A 191 -17.04 -16.83 11.33
CA ALA A 191 -16.89 -17.20 12.72
C ALA A 191 -15.61 -16.60 13.33
N VAL A 192 -14.49 -16.66 12.60
CA VAL A 192 -13.22 -16.03 13.03
C VAL A 192 -13.37 -14.52 13.23
N VAL A 193 -14.06 -13.84 12.31
CA VAL A 193 -14.30 -12.39 12.41
C VAL A 193 -15.22 -12.09 13.59
N PHE A 194 -16.27 -12.87 13.80
CA PHE A 194 -17.20 -12.72 14.92
C PHE A 194 -16.47 -12.84 16.26
N ASP A 195 -15.65 -13.90 16.42
CA ASP A 195 -14.87 -14.13 17.64
C ASP A 195 -13.87 -13.00 17.90
N ALA A 196 -13.23 -12.50 16.85
CA ALA A 196 -12.31 -11.38 16.95
C ALA A 196 -13.01 -10.09 17.41
N ILE A 197 -14.19 -9.79 16.87
CA ILE A 197 -14.98 -8.62 17.28
C ILE A 197 -15.46 -8.78 18.72
N ALA A 198 -15.99 -9.94 19.10
CA ALA A 198 -16.42 -10.22 20.46
C ALA A 198 -15.24 -10.10 21.46
N SER A 199 -14.07 -10.63 21.10
CA SER A 199 -12.85 -10.50 21.91
C SER A 199 -12.41 -9.05 22.05
N ALA A 200 -12.52 -8.24 20.97
CA ALA A 200 -12.15 -6.82 20.99
C ALA A 200 -13.09 -6.02 21.88
N GLN A 201 -14.40 -6.28 21.83
CA GLN A 201 -15.41 -5.64 22.69
C GLN A 201 -15.20 -5.98 24.16
N ALA A 202 -14.81 -7.22 24.48
CA ALA A 202 -14.58 -7.66 25.85
C ALA A 202 -13.30 -7.07 26.49
N LYS A 203 -12.30 -6.70 25.68
CA LYS A 203 -10.99 -6.22 26.14
C LYS A 203 -10.83 -4.70 26.15
N GLN A 204 -11.90 -3.95 26.00
CA GLN A 204 -11.94 -2.47 25.89
C GLN A 204 -10.74 -1.71 26.41
#